data_6616d608947181dd1d22fdb3986ddec0
#
_entry.id   6616d608947181dd1d22fdb3986ddec0
#
_cell.length_a   1.000
_cell.length_b   1.000
_cell.length_c   1.000
_cell.angle_alpha   90.00
_cell.angle_beta   90.00
_cell.angle_gamma   90.00
#
_symmetry.space_group_name_H-M   'P 1'
#
loop_
_entity.id
_entity.type
_entity.pdbx_description
1 polymer ?
#
loop_
_entity_poly.entity_id
_entity_poly.type
_entity_poly.pdbx_seq_one_letter_code
_entity_poly.pdbx_strand_id
1 'polypeptide(L)'
;MKFSISKSSLENILGHIQPFLDKKDSSQITSHIYLETQGDEVLFKATDYEIGIETKVKVTKELDGAATVNGKKILEAIRALKDAEITLETDSQNLIIQQGTYKSSLPMFDTNAFPQNLPNQDQKQIKIDTTTLIQSLKKISPAIDQNNQKISLTGALLEIKDYCFNFVSTDTRRLAIIKKEVQSLESFSLIIPKRAIAEIIKLFKDGDVEIFYSETQLTIKNDYRTFFTKLINDKFPDYEKIIPKEFKFKLELPKDEIISCIKRVSSLSPKFKMTFKPNEILFETMSIEAGSAKDKMEFATGVSEEFSIGIDAKYMTDFLGEAESSKFEICINETNAPFVVRDNKFSTIILPVI
;
A
#
# COMPACT_ATOMS: atom_id res chain seq x y z
N MET A 1 18.23 -19.02 -24.92
CA MET A 1 17.10 -19.33 -24.00
C MET A 1 15.94 -19.85 -24.80
N LYS A 2 15.27 -20.95 -24.33
CA LYS A 2 14.00 -21.41 -24.90
C LYS A 2 13.17 -22.14 -23.84
N PHE A 3 11.93 -21.74 -23.67
CA PHE A 3 10.99 -22.35 -22.74
C PHE A 3 9.53 -22.14 -23.17
N SER A 4 8.64 -22.99 -22.65
CA SER A 4 7.19 -22.88 -22.84
C SER A 4 6.47 -22.64 -21.51
N ILE A 5 5.42 -21.81 -21.55
CA ILE A 5 4.63 -21.41 -20.40
C ILE A 5 3.18 -21.13 -20.82
N SER A 6 2.21 -21.35 -19.94
CA SER A 6 0.82 -20.97 -20.22
C SER A 6 0.66 -19.45 -20.36
N LYS A 7 -0.20 -19.03 -21.30
CA LYS A 7 -0.50 -17.59 -21.52
C LYS A 7 -0.99 -16.92 -20.25
N SER A 8 -1.89 -17.54 -19.51
CA SER A 8 -2.46 -17.01 -18.26
C SER A 8 -1.39 -16.77 -17.18
N SER A 9 -0.44 -17.71 -17.00
CA SER A 9 0.67 -17.56 -16.05
C SER A 9 1.60 -16.42 -16.45
N LEU A 10 1.98 -16.36 -17.73
CA LEU A 10 2.88 -15.32 -18.25
C LEU A 10 2.24 -13.92 -18.14
N GLU A 11 0.97 -13.78 -18.54
CA GLU A 11 0.24 -12.51 -18.45
C GLU A 11 0.12 -12.01 -16.99
N ASN A 12 -0.16 -12.91 -16.05
CA ASN A 12 -0.23 -12.59 -14.65
C ASN A 12 1.12 -12.06 -14.11
N ILE A 13 2.22 -12.76 -14.41
CA ILE A 13 3.57 -12.33 -14.02
C ILE A 13 3.90 -10.97 -14.62
N LEU A 14 3.72 -10.82 -15.93
CA LEU A 14 3.99 -9.57 -16.63
C LEU A 14 3.14 -8.41 -16.09
N GLY A 15 1.89 -8.68 -15.72
CA GLY A 15 1.00 -7.70 -15.07
C GLY A 15 1.52 -7.24 -13.71
N HIS A 16 2.00 -8.15 -12.88
CA HIS A 16 2.58 -7.83 -11.57
C HIS A 16 3.92 -7.08 -11.66
N ILE A 17 4.66 -7.25 -12.75
CA ILE A 17 5.97 -6.62 -12.96
C ILE A 17 5.84 -5.17 -13.47
N GLN A 18 4.76 -4.81 -14.18
CA GLN A 18 4.59 -3.46 -14.77
C GLN A 18 4.82 -2.27 -13.83
N PRO A 19 4.44 -2.31 -12.54
CA PRO A 19 4.69 -1.22 -11.60
C PRO A 19 6.17 -0.91 -11.34
N PHE A 20 7.06 -1.84 -11.66
CA PHE A 20 8.51 -1.77 -11.40
C PHE A 20 9.32 -1.27 -12.60
N LEU A 21 8.66 -0.98 -13.70
CA LEU A 21 9.31 -0.51 -14.92
C LEU A 21 9.29 1.02 -14.99
N ASP A 22 10.38 1.59 -15.53
CA ASP A 22 10.38 2.99 -15.92
C ASP A 22 9.38 3.19 -17.09
N LYS A 23 8.46 4.13 -16.90
CA LYS A 23 7.41 4.45 -17.90
C LYS A 23 7.75 5.70 -18.74
N LYS A 24 8.79 6.44 -18.35
CA LYS A 24 9.10 7.73 -18.94
C LYS A 24 9.95 7.59 -20.20
N ASP A 25 10.89 6.65 -20.19
CA ASP A 25 11.82 6.46 -21.31
C ASP A 25 11.92 4.98 -21.67
N SER A 26 11.34 4.61 -22.81
CA SER A 26 11.35 3.24 -23.33
C SER A 26 12.72 2.82 -23.89
N SER A 27 13.66 3.74 -24.05
CA SER A 27 15.03 3.46 -24.51
C SER A 27 15.96 3.02 -23.37
N GLN A 28 15.54 3.15 -22.11
CA GLN A 28 16.36 2.75 -20.97
C GLN A 28 16.13 1.28 -20.61
N ILE A 29 17.18 0.66 -20.07
CA ILE A 29 17.15 -0.74 -19.61
C ILE A 29 16.11 -0.97 -18.50
N THR A 30 15.80 0.05 -17.71
CA THR A 30 14.77 0.02 -16.66
C THR A 30 13.34 -0.02 -17.19
N SER A 31 13.12 0.19 -18.49
CA SER A 31 11.85 -0.10 -19.17
C SER A 31 11.71 -1.57 -19.60
N HIS A 32 12.76 -2.36 -19.44
CA HIS A 32 12.85 -3.76 -19.80
C HIS A 32 12.64 -4.68 -18.60
N ILE A 33 12.13 -5.85 -18.88
CA ILE A 33 12.12 -7.01 -17.99
C ILE A 33 13.32 -7.86 -18.33
N TYR A 34 14.06 -8.33 -17.32
CA TYR A 34 15.07 -9.35 -17.46
C TYR A 34 14.46 -10.72 -17.22
N LEU A 35 14.78 -11.69 -18.06
CA LEU A 35 14.39 -13.09 -17.97
C LEU A 35 15.63 -13.96 -17.97
N GLU A 36 15.67 -15.00 -17.14
CA GLU A 36 16.76 -15.97 -17.09
C GLU A 36 16.22 -17.35 -16.72
N THR A 37 16.62 -18.37 -17.46
CA THR A 37 16.29 -19.75 -17.11
C THR A 37 17.22 -20.26 -16.01
N GLN A 38 16.65 -20.80 -14.94
CA GLN A 38 17.35 -21.37 -13.79
C GLN A 38 16.76 -22.73 -13.43
N GLY A 39 17.43 -23.85 -13.81
CA GLY A 39 16.86 -25.19 -13.62
C GLY A 39 15.59 -25.39 -14.44
N ASP A 40 14.48 -25.73 -13.78
CA ASP A 40 13.14 -25.86 -14.37
C ASP A 40 12.27 -24.61 -14.18
N GLU A 41 12.89 -23.49 -13.78
CA GLU A 41 12.23 -22.21 -13.54
C GLU A 41 12.77 -21.12 -14.48
N VAL A 42 11.98 -20.08 -14.66
CA VAL A 42 12.42 -18.80 -15.21
C VAL A 42 12.31 -17.73 -14.14
N LEU A 43 13.38 -17.02 -13.94
CA LEU A 43 13.50 -15.83 -13.12
C LEU A 43 13.14 -14.60 -13.97
N PHE A 44 12.16 -13.82 -13.51
CA PHE A 44 11.80 -12.52 -14.06
C PHE A 44 12.24 -11.43 -13.11
N LYS A 45 12.91 -10.38 -13.62
CA LYS A 45 13.31 -9.21 -12.82
C LYS A 45 12.85 -7.91 -13.48
N ALA A 46 12.49 -6.94 -12.65
CA ALA A 46 12.25 -5.56 -13.07
C ALA A 46 12.61 -4.58 -11.95
N THR A 47 13.12 -3.40 -12.34
CA THR A 47 13.44 -2.33 -11.39
C THR A 47 13.52 -0.98 -12.10
N ASP A 48 13.13 0.08 -11.38
CA ASP A 48 13.40 1.46 -11.75
C ASP A 48 14.44 2.12 -10.83
N TYR A 49 15.26 1.31 -10.13
CA TYR A 49 16.22 1.66 -9.10
C TYR A 49 15.65 2.12 -7.76
N GLU A 50 14.38 2.51 -7.68
CA GLU A 50 13.71 2.88 -6.43
C GLU A 50 12.99 1.69 -5.79
N ILE A 51 12.32 0.91 -6.64
CA ILE A 51 11.70 -0.36 -6.27
C ILE A 51 12.08 -1.42 -7.28
N GLY A 52 12.03 -2.69 -6.88
CA GLY A 52 12.26 -3.79 -7.80
C GLY A 52 11.62 -5.08 -7.31
N ILE A 53 11.49 -6.01 -8.25
CA ILE A 53 10.91 -7.31 -8.05
C ILE A 53 11.70 -8.37 -8.78
N GLU A 54 11.87 -9.52 -8.13
CA GLU A 54 12.20 -10.79 -8.76
C GLU A 54 11.07 -11.78 -8.51
N THR A 55 10.72 -12.55 -9.51
CA THR A 55 9.76 -13.64 -9.36
C THR A 55 10.18 -14.84 -10.18
N LYS A 56 10.03 -16.04 -9.61
CA LYS A 56 10.31 -17.31 -10.26
C LYS A 56 9.03 -18.03 -10.61
N VAL A 57 9.04 -18.72 -11.72
CA VAL A 57 7.92 -19.56 -12.15
C VAL A 57 8.43 -20.82 -12.83
N LYS A 58 7.79 -21.95 -12.58
CA LYS A 58 8.09 -23.21 -13.28
C LYS A 58 7.64 -23.15 -14.72
N VAL A 59 8.49 -23.70 -15.60
CA VAL A 59 8.29 -23.72 -17.04
C VAL A 59 8.73 -25.05 -17.64
N THR A 60 8.34 -25.33 -18.87
CA THR A 60 8.94 -26.40 -19.65
C THR A 60 10.14 -25.83 -20.39
N LYS A 61 11.34 -26.05 -19.84
CA LYS A 61 12.59 -25.50 -20.37
C LYS A 61 13.19 -26.44 -21.45
N GLU A 62 13.67 -25.84 -22.53
CA GLU A 62 14.41 -26.53 -23.58
C GLU A 62 15.89 -26.08 -23.63
N LEU A 63 16.16 -24.77 -23.52
CA LEU A 63 17.50 -24.20 -23.61
C LEU A 63 17.73 -23.15 -22.53
N ASP A 64 18.91 -23.16 -21.91
CA ASP A 64 19.36 -22.13 -20.98
C ASP A 64 19.70 -20.82 -21.68
N GLY A 65 19.59 -19.72 -20.93
CA GLY A 65 19.99 -18.39 -21.38
C GLY A 65 19.25 -17.28 -20.66
N ALA A 66 19.48 -16.06 -21.13
CA ALA A 66 18.84 -14.87 -20.61
C ALA A 66 18.36 -13.94 -21.74
N ALA A 67 17.44 -13.06 -21.42
CA ALA A 67 16.87 -12.06 -22.31
C ALA A 67 16.52 -10.78 -21.55
N THR A 68 16.53 -9.65 -22.24
CA THR A 68 15.88 -8.42 -21.80
C THR A 68 14.85 -8.00 -22.84
N VAL A 69 13.69 -7.58 -22.43
CA VAL A 69 12.65 -7.16 -23.37
C VAL A 69 11.83 -6.02 -22.80
N ASN A 70 11.39 -5.10 -23.66
CA ASN A 70 10.51 -4.00 -23.21
C ASN A 70 9.23 -4.56 -22.57
N GLY A 71 9.03 -4.24 -21.29
CA GLY A 71 7.97 -4.85 -20.48
C GLY A 71 6.55 -4.49 -20.91
N LYS A 72 6.34 -3.29 -21.46
CA LYS A 72 5.05 -2.88 -21.99
C LYS A 72 4.74 -3.65 -23.28
N LYS A 73 5.70 -3.71 -24.22
CA LYS A 73 5.52 -4.36 -25.52
C LYS A 73 5.29 -5.86 -25.39
N ILE A 74 6.03 -6.54 -24.51
CA ILE A 74 5.79 -7.98 -24.31
C ILE A 74 4.41 -8.22 -23.69
N LEU A 75 3.96 -7.44 -22.70
CA LEU A 75 2.64 -7.59 -22.11
C LEU A 75 1.52 -7.38 -23.16
N GLU A 76 1.64 -6.34 -24.00
CA GLU A 76 0.69 -6.08 -25.09
C GLU A 76 0.63 -7.26 -26.08
N ALA A 77 1.80 -7.79 -26.48
CA ALA A 77 1.87 -8.94 -27.37
C ALA A 77 1.21 -10.21 -26.76
N ILE A 78 1.50 -10.51 -25.48
CA ILE A 78 0.93 -11.67 -24.79
C ILE A 78 -0.58 -11.54 -24.61
N ARG A 79 -1.10 -10.36 -24.30
CA ARG A 79 -2.55 -10.12 -24.15
C ARG A 79 -3.33 -10.38 -25.42
N ALA A 80 -2.74 -10.14 -26.59
CA ALA A 80 -3.38 -10.37 -27.88
C ALA A 80 -3.48 -11.86 -28.26
N LEU A 81 -2.78 -12.76 -27.55
CA LEU A 81 -2.76 -14.20 -27.85
C LEU A 81 -3.96 -14.91 -27.23
N LYS A 82 -4.25 -16.12 -27.77
CA LYS A 82 -5.25 -17.04 -27.23
C LYS A 82 -4.77 -17.64 -25.90
N ASP A 83 -5.71 -18.11 -25.09
CA ASP A 83 -5.36 -18.81 -23.85
C ASP A 83 -4.89 -20.24 -24.17
N ALA A 84 -3.58 -20.36 -24.41
CA ALA A 84 -2.88 -21.61 -24.72
C ALA A 84 -1.39 -21.46 -24.35
N GLU A 85 -0.61 -22.49 -24.55
CA GLU A 85 0.83 -22.49 -24.32
C GLU A 85 1.53 -21.53 -25.29
N ILE A 86 2.54 -20.82 -24.78
CA ILE A 86 3.38 -19.88 -25.50
C ILE A 86 4.83 -20.33 -25.36
N THR A 87 5.57 -20.34 -26.44
CA THR A 87 7.02 -20.55 -26.44
C THR A 87 7.73 -19.21 -26.58
N LEU A 88 8.71 -18.98 -25.69
CA LEU A 88 9.63 -17.86 -25.75
C LEU A 88 11.03 -18.40 -26.10
N GLU A 89 11.63 -17.82 -27.14
CA GLU A 89 12.95 -18.24 -27.64
C GLU A 89 13.79 -17.00 -27.97
N THR A 90 15.08 -17.03 -27.65
CA THR A 90 16.01 -15.96 -28.05
C THR A 90 16.77 -16.36 -29.31
N ASP A 91 16.86 -15.43 -30.27
CA ASP A 91 17.93 -15.44 -31.27
C ASP A 91 19.09 -14.50 -30.83
N SER A 92 19.95 -14.08 -31.75
CA SER A 92 21.09 -13.23 -31.43
C SER A 92 20.72 -11.82 -30.92
N GLN A 93 19.55 -11.29 -31.30
CA GLN A 93 19.17 -9.90 -31.04
C GLN A 93 17.71 -9.72 -30.55
N ASN A 94 16.90 -10.77 -30.61
CA ASN A 94 15.47 -10.66 -30.36
C ASN A 94 14.98 -11.76 -29.44
N LEU A 95 13.93 -11.43 -28.65
CA LEU A 95 13.04 -12.38 -28.02
C LEU A 95 11.90 -12.71 -28.98
N ILE A 96 11.80 -13.97 -29.36
CA ILE A 96 10.75 -14.50 -30.24
C ILE A 96 9.61 -15.05 -29.37
N ILE A 97 8.38 -14.66 -29.68
CA ILE A 97 7.15 -15.16 -29.06
C ILE A 97 6.40 -16.00 -30.10
N GLN A 98 6.11 -17.25 -29.78
CA GLN A 98 5.44 -18.16 -30.69
C GLN A 98 4.22 -18.83 -30.03
N GLN A 99 3.10 -18.89 -30.76
CA GLN A 99 1.91 -19.63 -30.38
C GLN A 99 1.23 -20.20 -31.65
N GLY A 100 1.28 -21.49 -31.87
CA GLY A 100 0.80 -22.10 -33.11
C GLY A 100 1.47 -21.50 -34.34
N THR A 101 0.68 -20.87 -35.21
CA THR A 101 1.19 -20.19 -36.42
C THR A 101 1.61 -18.76 -36.20
N TYR A 102 1.27 -18.18 -35.03
CA TYR A 102 1.70 -16.81 -34.68
C TYR A 102 3.16 -16.79 -34.29
N LYS A 103 3.90 -15.82 -34.82
CA LYS A 103 5.27 -15.55 -34.46
C LYS A 103 5.51 -14.04 -34.46
N SER A 104 6.05 -13.51 -33.37
CA SER A 104 6.51 -12.13 -33.26
C SER A 104 7.91 -12.05 -32.66
N SER A 105 8.57 -10.92 -32.85
CA SER A 105 9.94 -10.66 -32.46
C SER A 105 10.04 -9.32 -31.78
N LEU A 106 10.65 -9.26 -30.59
CA LEU A 106 10.90 -8.06 -29.82
C LEU A 106 12.40 -7.88 -29.64
N PRO A 107 12.97 -6.68 -29.93
CA PRO A 107 14.39 -6.44 -29.77
C PRO A 107 14.81 -6.54 -28.31
N MET A 108 15.99 -7.13 -28.06
CA MET A 108 16.61 -7.24 -26.75
C MET A 108 17.68 -6.18 -26.58
N PHE A 109 17.96 -5.79 -25.33
CA PHE A 109 19.15 -5.10 -24.93
C PHE A 109 20.19 -6.09 -24.37
N ASP A 110 21.41 -5.62 -24.15
CA ASP A 110 22.43 -6.42 -23.50
C ASP A 110 21.98 -6.81 -22.09
N THR A 111 21.89 -8.10 -21.84
CA THR A 111 21.52 -8.67 -20.54
C THR A 111 22.48 -8.27 -19.43
N ASN A 112 23.77 -8.03 -19.73
CA ASN A 112 24.78 -7.59 -18.77
C ASN A 112 24.55 -6.12 -18.31
N ALA A 113 23.85 -5.33 -19.10
CA ALA A 113 23.49 -3.96 -18.73
C ALA A 113 22.31 -3.87 -17.75
N PHE A 114 21.60 -4.99 -17.52
CA PHE A 114 20.49 -4.99 -16.58
C PHE A 114 21.00 -4.89 -15.13
N PRO A 115 20.37 -4.04 -14.29
CA PRO A 115 20.78 -3.88 -12.90
C PRO A 115 20.72 -5.20 -12.13
N GLN A 116 21.89 -5.68 -11.67
CA GLN A 116 21.99 -6.93 -10.90
C GLN A 116 21.77 -6.73 -9.39
N ASN A 117 21.61 -5.48 -8.96
CA ASN A 117 21.63 -5.09 -7.56
C ASN A 117 20.34 -5.43 -6.86
N LEU A 118 20.24 -6.65 -6.40
CA LEU A 118 19.40 -7.02 -5.28
C LEU A 118 20.20 -6.98 -3.98
N PRO A 119 19.54 -6.94 -2.87
CA PRO A 119 19.99 -6.36 -1.62
C PRO A 119 21.22 -7.01 -1.01
N ASN A 120 21.99 -6.15 -0.38
CA ASN A 120 23.27 -6.35 0.24
C ASN A 120 23.31 -7.24 1.49
N GLN A 121 24.55 -7.66 1.82
CA GLN A 121 24.90 -8.66 2.83
C GLN A 121 24.66 -8.23 4.29
N ASP A 122 24.45 -6.95 4.61
CA ASP A 122 24.35 -6.45 5.99
C ASP A 122 22.91 -6.04 6.37
N GLN A 123 21.95 -6.92 6.11
CA GLN A 123 20.56 -6.66 6.45
C GLN A 123 20.16 -7.28 7.79
N LYS A 124 19.42 -6.52 8.59
CA LYS A 124 18.73 -7.01 9.79
C LYS A 124 17.38 -7.58 9.43
N GLN A 125 16.94 -8.59 10.17
CA GLN A 125 15.64 -9.21 9.96
C GLN A 125 14.58 -8.61 10.87
N ILE A 126 13.41 -8.33 10.31
CA ILE A 126 12.20 -7.96 11.06
C ILE A 126 11.33 -9.22 11.21
N LYS A 127 10.97 -9.55 12.45
CA LYS A 127 10.06 -10.67 12.75
C LYS A 127 8.64 -10.14 12.96
N ILE A 128 7.80 -10.31 11.95
CA ILE A 128 6.36 -10.00 12.01
C ILE A 128 5.64 -10.97 11.08
N ASP A 129 4.44 -11.41 11.47
CA ASP A 129 3.62 -12.22 10.57
C ASP A 129 3.08 -11.39 9.40
N THR A 130 2.94 -12.03 8.25
CA THR A 130 2.52 -11.39 7.00
C THR A 130 1.16 -10.72 7.11
N THR A 131 0.20 -11.38 7.75
CA THR A 131 -1.16 -10.86 7.91
C THR A 131 -1.16 -9.56 8.70
N THR A 132 -0.45 -9.54 9.84
CA THR A 132 -0.29 -8.33 10.66
C THR A 132 0.37 -7.19 9.88
N LEU A 133 1.44 -7.47 9.12
CA LEU A 133 2.09 -6.46 8.29
C LEU A 133 1.12 -5.88 7.27
N ILE A 134 0.50 -6.73 6.45
CA ILE A 134 -0.38 -6.29 5.35
C ILE A 134 -1.61 -5.55 5.86
N GLN A 135 -2.26 -6.04 6.90
CA GLN A 135 -3.41 -5.37 7.50
C GLN A 135 -3.03 -4.02 8.10
N SER A 136 -1.87 -3.95 8.78
CA SER A 136 -1.39 -2.67 9.34
C SER A 136 -1.07 -1.65 8.25
N LEU A 137 -0.38 -2.07 7.17
CA LEU A 137 -0.09 -1.19 6.04
C LEU A 137 -1.37 -0.70 5.32
N LYS A 138 -2.39 -1.55 5.16
CA LYS A 138 -3.69 -1.15 4.60
C LYS A 138 -4.34 -0.05 5.42
N LYS A 139 -4.43 -0.23 6.74
CA LYS A 139 -5.10 0.70 7.66
C LYS A 139 -4.47 2.09 7.69
N ILE A 140 -3.14 2.17 7.59
CA ILE A 140 -2.43 3.46 7.63
C ILE A 140 -2.24 4.10 6.25
N SER A 141 -2.23 3.33 5.17
CA SER A 141 -1.95 3.82 3.81
C SER A 141 -2.81 5.00 3.36
N PRO A 142 -4.12 5.09 3.69
CA PRO A 142 -4.96 6.22 3.29
C PRO A 142 -4.52 7.59 3.83
N ALA A 143 -3.81 7.61 4.97
CA ALA A 143 -3.33 8.85 5.58
C ALA A 143 -1.94 9.31 5.08
N ILE A 144 -1.34 8.64 4.10
CA ILE A 144 -0.08 9.06 3.49
C ILE A 144 -0.36 10.12 2.41
N ASP A 145 0.28 11.29 2.53
CA ASP A 145 0.23 12.35 1.51
C ASP A 145 1.39 12.21 0.50
N GLN A 146 1.11 11.57 -0.62
CA GLN A 146 2.12 11.31 -1.65
C GLN A 146 2.73 12.58 -2.27
N ASN A 147 2.04 13.71 -2.21
CA ASN A 147 2.45 14.97 -2.82
C ASN A 147 2.92 16.00 -1.79
N ASN A 148 3.17 15.59 -0.55
CA ASN A 148 3.61 16.48 0.51
C ASN A 148 5.01 17.04 0.22
N GLN A 149 5.24 18.33 0.52
CA GLN A 149 6.55 18.96 0.37
C GLN A 149 7.59 18.36 1.33
N LYS A 150 7.15 17.89 2.50
CA LYS A 150 8.00 17.19 3.45
C LYS A 150 8.06 15.71 3.07
N ILE A 151 9.23 15.29 2.58
CA ILE A 151 9.41 13.96 1.99
C ILE A 151 9.09 12.81 2.98
N SER A 152 9.36 12.98 4.27
CA SER A 152 9.01 11.99 5.31
C SER A 152 7.51 11.68 5.39
N LEU A 153 6.62 12.57 4.94
CA LEU A 153 5.18 12.37 4.93
C LEU A 153 4.65 11.69 3.65
N THR A 154 5.53 11.49 2.65
CA THR A 154 5.17 10.75 1.43
C THR A 154 5.26 9.23 1.60
N GLY A 155 5.61 8.78 2.79
CA GLY A 155 5.68 7.39 3.21
C GLY A 155 5.03 7.16 4.58
N ALA A 156 5.12 5.92 5.04
CA ALA A 156 4.70 5.52 6.38
C ALA A 156 5.90 5.13 7.24
N LEU A 157 5.87 5.52 8.49
CA LEU A 157 6.83 5.11 9.52
C LEU A 157 6.49 3.68 9.99
N LEU A 158 7.50 2.83 10.01
CA LEU A 158 7.53 1.56 10.72
C LEU A 158 8.63 1.65 11.76
N GLU A 159 8.29 1.48 13.03
CA GLU A 159 9.29 1.50 14.10
C GLU A 159 8.99 0.47 15.18
N ILE A 160 10.04 -0.06 15.79
CA ILE A 160 9.95 -0.72 17.11
C ILE A 160 10.51 0.24 18.15
N LYS A 161 9.64 0.59 19.10
CA LYS A 161 9.94 1.47 20.22
C LYS A 161 9.12 1.01 21.44
N ASP A 162 9.75 0.97 22.61
CA ASP A 162 9.10 0.65 23.88
C ASP A 162 8.26 -0.65 23.84
N TYR A 163 8.84 -1.71 23.26
CA TYR A 163 8.19 -3.01 23.07
C TYR A 163 6.92 -2.97 22.19
N CYS A 164 6.76 -1.91 21.40
CA CYS A 164 5.66 -1.77 20.45
C CYS A 164 6.18 -1.64 19.03
N PHE A 165 5.56 -2.39 18.11
CA PHE A 165 5.70 -2.16 16.69
C PHE A 165 4.62 -1.17 16.26
N ASN A 166 5.05 0.03 15.89
CA ASN A 166 4.21 1.13 15.49
C ASN A 166 4.21 1.25 13.97
N PHE A 167 3.03 1.38 13.38
CA PHE A 167 2.80 1.74 12.00
C PHE A 167 2.11 3.09 11.99
N VAL A 168 2.72 4.10 11.38
CA VAL A 168 2.25 5.49 11.49
C VAL A 168 2.29 6.17 10.13
N SER A 169 1.24 6.93 9.80
CA SER A 169 1.21 7.81 8.65
C SER A 169 0.41 9.07 8.93
N THR A 170 0.69 10.15 8.21
CA THR A 170 -0.02 11.42 8.35
C THR A 170 0.03 12.25 7.07
N ASP A 171 -1.05 12.99 6.82
CA ASP A 171 -1.15 14.04 5.79
C ASP A 171 -1.20 15.45 6.39
N THR A 172 -0.80 15.61 7.66
CA THR A 172 -0.88 16.83 8.47
C THR A 172 -2.27 17.20 8.96
N ARG A 173 -3.34 16.64 8.41
CA ARG A 173 -4.73 16.84 8.84
C ARG A 173 -5.27 15.68 9.66
N ARG A 174 -4.66 14.52 9.49
CA ARG A 174 -4.95 13.32 10.28
C ARG A 174 -3.66 12.53 10.51
N LEU A 175 -3.67 11.72 11.55
CA LEU A 175 -2.61 10.77 11.88
C LEU A 175 -3.26 9.39 12.08
N ALA A 176 -2.88 8.41 11.26
CA ALA A 176 -3.28 7.01 11.44
C ALA A 176 -2.16 6.25 12.14
N ILE A 177 -2.51 5.48 13.17
CA ILE A 177 -1.54 4.70 13.97
C ILE A 177 -2.11 3.34 14.34
N ILE A 178 -1.26 2.31 14.20
CA ILE A 178 -1.48 0.98 14.76
C ILE A 178 -0.33 0.66 15.70
N LYS A 179 -0.65 0.12 16.88
CA LYS A 179 0.32 -0.36 17.85
C LYS A 179 0.14 -1.86 18.05
N LYS A 180 1.22 -2.61 17.90
CA LYS A 180 1.28 -4.06 18.18
C LYS A 180 2.38 -4.31 19.20
N GLU A 181 2.06 -4.98 20.28
CA GLU A 181 3.04 -5.40 21.28
C GLU A 181 3.99 -6.43 20.69
N VAL A 182 5.28 -6.27 20.91
CA VAL A 182 6.32 -7.20 20.46
C VAL A 182 7.31 -7.48 21.57
N GLN A 183 7.91 -8.67 21.55
CA GLN A 183 8.92 -9.06 22.56
C GLN A 183 10.35 -8.70 22.10
N SER A 184 10.51 -7.76 21.18
CA SER A 184 11.82 -7.38 20.65
C SER A 184 12.42 -6.24 21.44
N LEU A 185 13.71 -6.37 21.78
CA LEU A 185 14.54 -5.30 22.36
C LEU A 185 15.23 -4.45 21.29
N GLU A 186 15.24 -4.91 20.03
CA GLU A 186 15.87 -4.17 18.94
C GLU A 186 14.93 -3.04 18.48
N SER A 187 15.40 -1.81 18.63
CA SER A 187 14.71 -0.63 18.11
C SER A 187 15.16 -0.35 16.68
N PHE A 188 14.21 0.02 15.82
CA PHE A 188 14.47 0.55 14.50
C PHE A 188 13.40 1.57 14.10
N SER A 189 13.70 2.35 13.07
CA SER A 189 12.76 3.34 12.52
C SER A 189 13.00 3.44 11.02
N LEU A 190 12.00 3.13 10.21
CA LEU A 190 12.06 3.08 8.76
C LEU A 190 10.89 3.85 8.17
N ILE A 191 11.11 4.62 7.10
CA ILE A 191 10.00 5.25 6.36
C ILE A 191 9.89 4.60 4.99
N ILE A 192 8.79 3.88 4.77
CA ILE A 192 8.51 3.16 3.52
C ILE A 192 7.69 4.06 2.61
N PRO A 193 8.13 4.30 1.35
CA PRO A 193 7.38 5.11 0.39
C PRO A 193 5.97 4.55 0.11
N LYS A 194 4.97 5.42 -0.09
CA LYS A 194 3.58 5.03 -0.39
C LYS A 194 3.47 4.06 -1.56
N ARG A 195 4.25 4.30 -2.63
CA ARG A 195 4.29 3.43 -3.80
C ARG A 195 4.72 2.00 -3.43
N ALA A 196 5.75 1.88 -2.62
CA ALA A 196 6.22 0.58 -2.14
C ALA A 196 5.16 -0.14 -1.29
N ILE A 197 4.51 0.56 -0.37
CA ILE A 197 3.42 0.02 0.45
C ILE A 197 2.29 -0.53 -0.43
N ALA A 198 1.89 0.19 -1.47
CA ALA A 198 0.85 -0.24 -2.39
C ALA A 198 1.21 -1.56 -3.11
N GLU A 199 2.48 -1.72 -3.51
CA GLU A 199 2.94 -2.97 -4.15
C GLU A 199 3.12 -4.10 -3.13
N ILE A 200 3.62 -3.84 -1.92
CA ILE A 200 3.70 -4.84 -0.83
C ILE A 200 2.32 -5.46 -0.55
N ILE A 201 1.29 -4.62 -0.39
CA ILE A 201 -0.09 -5.06 -0.13
C ILE A 201 -0.65 -5.93 -1.25
N LYS A 202 -0.26 -5.67 -2.51
CA LYS A 202 -0.72 -6.46 -3.66
C LYS A 202 0.01 -7.80 -3.79
N LEU A 203 1.31 -7.80 -3.52
CA LEU A 203 2.20 -8.91 -3.84
C LEU A 203 2.20 -10.01 -2.77
N PHE A 204 2.02 -9.65 -1.50
CA PHE A 204 2.18 -10.55 -0.34
C PHE A 204 0.85 -10.74 0.41
N LYS A 205 -0.17 -11.19 -0.31
CA LYS A 205 -1.51 -11.40 0.29
C LYS A 205 -1.56 -12.63 1.19
N ASP A 206 -0.83 -13.66 0.81
CA ASP A 206 -0.87 -14.99 1.42
C ASP A 206 0.55 -15.54 1.64
N GLY A 207 0.68 -16.44 2.60
CA GLY A 207 1.93 -17.13 2.92
C GLY A 207 2.87 -16.36 3.84
N ASP A 208 3.91 -17.03 4.29
CA ASP A 208 4.92 -16.43 5.14
C ASP A 208 5.92 -15.61 4.31
N VAL A 209 6.40 -14.52 4.89
CA VAL A 209 7.43 -13.67 4.31
C VAL A 209 8.59 -13.48 5.28
N GLU A 210 9.78 -13.38 4.72
CA GLU A 210 10.96 -12.86 5.42
C GLU A 210 11.15 -11.39 5.06
N ILE A 211 11.40 -10.57 6.08
CA ILE A 211 11.56 -9.12 5.93
C ILE A 211 12.94 -8.74 6.43
N PHE A 212 13.70 -8.08 5.57
CA PHE A 212 15.04 -7.60 5.86
C PHE A 212 15.13 -6.10 5.60
N TYR A 213 15.97 -5.41 6.37
CA TYR A 213 16.22 -3.98 6.18
C TYR A 213 17.67 -3.60 6.41
N SER A 214 18.06 -2.52 5.77
CA SER A 214 19.28 -1.74 6.03
C SER A 214 18.87 -0.28 6.28
N GLU A 215 19.83 0.62 6.40
CA GLU A 215 19.56 2.06 6.53
C GLU A 215 18.84 2.66 5.31
N THR A 216 19.03 2.06 4.13
CA THR A 216 18.57 2.63 2.86
C THR A 216 17.53 1.79 2.14
N GLN A 217 17.31 0.55 2.57
CA GLN A 217 16.52 -0.41 1.80
C GLN A 217 15.72 -1.37 2.68
N LEU A 218 14.51 -1.69 2.22
CA LEU A 218 13.68 -2.78 2.74
C LEU A 218 13.57 -3.86 1.67
N THR A 219 13.67 -5.13 2.10
CA THR A 219 13.49 -6.31 1.26
C THR A 219 12.46 -7.23 1.89
N ILE A 220 11.50 -7.68 1.09
CA ILE A 220 10.51 -8.68 1.50
C ILE A 220 10.58 -9.84 0.51
N LYS A 221 10.69 -11.06 1.00
CA LYS A 221 10.77 -12.24 0.15
C LYS A 221 9.95 -13.41 0.69
N ASN A 222 9.53 -14.27 -0.22
CA ASN A 222 9.01 -15.61 0.02
C ASN A 222 9.69 -16.60 -0.95
N ASP A 223 9.25 -17.84 -1.02
CA ASP A 223 9.90 -18.90 -1.80
C ASP A 223 10.06 -18.57 -3.30
N TYR A 224 9.17 -17.78 -3.89
CA TYR A 224 9.15 -17.52 -5.32
C TYR A 224 9.26 -16.04 -5.71
N ARG A 225 9.32 -15.14 -4.72
CA ARG A 225 9.34 -13.70 -4.99
C ARG A 225 10.23 -12.94 -4.02
N THR A 226 11.02 -12.01 -4.56
CA THR A 226 11.76 -11.01 -3.77
C THR A 226 11.38 -9.62 -4.26
N PHE A 227 10.92 -8.79 -3.34
CA PHE A 227 10.62 -7.38 -3.54
C PHE A 227 11.62 -6.55 -2.76
N PHE A 228 12.08 -5.45 -3.33
CA PHE A 228 12.85 -4.45 -2.59
C PHE A 228 12.36 -3.03 -2.85
N THR A 229 12.60 -2.14 -1.90
CA THR A 229 12.37 -0.70 -2.03
C THR A 229 13.44 0.09 -1.31
N LYS A 230 13.85 1.21 -1.89
CA LYS A 230 14.59 2.22 -1.13
C LYS A 230 13.67 2.81 -0.06
N LEU A 231 14.28 3.19 1.06
CA LEU A 231 13.62 3.86 2.17
C LEU A 231 13.75 5.39 2.02
N ILE A 232 12.82 6.12 2.59
CA ILE A 232 12.92 7.57 2.68
C ILE A 232 13.89 7.91 3.81
N ASN A 233 15.03 8.49 3.45
CA ASN A 233 16.05 8.93 4.40
C ASN A 233 15.71 10.33 4.93
N ASP A 234 14.77 10.40 5.88
CA ASP A 234 14.36 11.63 6.54
C ASP A 234 13.84 11.28 7.93
N LYS A 235 13.68 12.30 8.80
CA LYS A 235 13.13 12.13 10.14
C LYS A 235 11.61 12.29 10.10
N PHE A 236 10.89 11.27 10.54
CA PHE A 236 9.44 11.36 10.72
C PHE A 236 9.11 12.33 11.87
N PRO A 237 8.03 13.13 11.78
CA PRO A 237 7.61 14.01 12.85
C PRO A 237 7.37 13.27 14.16
N ASP A 238 7.57 13.98 15.29
CA ASP A 238 7.24 13.46 16.62
C ASP A 238 5.72 13.39 16.79
N TYR A 239 5.15 12.29 16.31
CA TYR A 239 3.71 12.08 16.28
C TYR A 239 3.08 11.82 17.65
N GLU A 240 3.87 11.39 18.63
CA GLU A 240 3.36 11.11 19.98
C GLU A 240 2.83 12.36 20.68
N LYS A 241 3.40 13.53 20.36
CA LYS A 241 2.98 14.81 20.94
C LYS A 241 1.59 15.27 20.56
N ILE A 242 1.09 14.80 19.41
CA ILE A 242 -0.24 15.20 18.92
C ILE A 242 -1.36 14.24 19.32
N ILE A 243 -1.02 13.12 19.97
CA ILE A 243 -2.00 12.14 20.44
C ILE A 243 -2.57 12.62 21.77
N PRO A 244 -3.87 12.97 21.87
CA PRO A 244 -4.49 13.34 23.12
C PRO A 244 -4.48 12.16 24.11
N LYS A 245 -4.15 12.46 25.37
CA LYS A 245 -4.06 11.43 26.44
C LYS A 245 -5.35 11.28 27.22
N GLU A 246 -6.12 12.35 27.34
CA GLU A 246 -7.37 12.41 28.09
C GLU A 246 -8.52 12.87 27.18
N PHE A 247 -9.73 12.45 27.49
CA PHE A 247 -10.92 12.76 26.69
C PHE A 247 -12.10 13.07 27.60
N LYS A 248 -12.80 14.16 27.28
CA LYS A 248 -14.04 14.58 27.98
C LYS A 248 -15.21 13.68 27.60
N PHE A 249 -15.31 13.31 26.32
CA PHE A 249 -16.35 12.44 25.79
C PHE A 249 -15.72 11.22 25.12
N LYS A 250 -16.27 10.04 25.41
CA LYS A 250 -15.96 8.77 24.75
C LYS A 250 -17.26 8.09 24.43
N LEU A 251 -17.54 7.89 23.15
CA LEU A 251 -18.78 7.31 22.66
C LEU A 251 -18.48 6.10 21.79
N GLU A 252 -19.10 4.98 22.07
CA GLU A 252 -19.04 3.79 21.23
C GLU A 252 -20.19 3.83 20.21
N LEU A 253 -19.88 4.01 18.92
CA LEU A 253 -20.84 4.25 17.85
C LEU A 253 -20.96 3.05 16.91
N PRO A 254 -22.16 2.76 16.37
CA PRO A 254 -22.38 1.70 15.38
C PRO A 254 -21.79 2.09 14.02
N LYS A 255 -20.84 1.30 13.52
CA LYS A 255 -20.06 1.61 12.31
C LYS A 255 -20.93 1.79 11.07
N ASP A 256 -21.80 0.83 10.77
CA ASP A 256 -22.55 0.79 9.51
C ASP A 256 -23.59 1.91 9.40
N GLU A 257 -24.23 2.26 10.52
CA GLU A 257 -25.19 3.37 10.57
C GLU A 257 -24.46 4.71 10.36
N ILE A 258 -23.33 4.92 11.04
CA ILE A 258 -22.48 6.11 10.86
C ILE A 258 -21.99 6.24 9.41
N ILE A 259 -21.48 5.16 8.80
CA ILE A 259 -21.08 5.15 7.39
C ILE A 259 -22.23 5.57 6.49
N SER A 260 -23.43 5.04 6.75
CA SER A 260 -24.62 5.32 5.95
C SER A 260 -25.03 6.79 6.02
N CYS A 261 -25.04 7.39 7.23
CA CYS A 261 -25.31 8.81 7.43
C CYS A 261 -24.25 9.70 6.76
N ILE A 262 -22.96 9.39 6.94
CA ILE A 262 -21.86 10.12 6.31
C ILE A 262 -22.00 10.08 4.78
N LYS A 263 -22.23 8.92 4.17
CA LYS A 263 -22.40 8.79 2.72
C LYS A 263 -23.55 9.63 2.17
N ARG A 264 -24.69 9.69 2.87
CA ARG A 264 -25.85 10.51 2.45
C ARG A 264 -25.52 12.00 2.47
N VAL A 265 -24.95 12.51 3.56
CA VAL A 265 -24.65 13.95 3.64
C VAL A 265 -23.43 14.35 2.82
N SER A 266 -22.42 13.49 2.69
CA SER A 266 -21.20 13.78 1.92
C SER A 266 -21.39 13.70 0.40
N SER A 267 -22.55 13.22 -0.07
CA SER A 267 -22.89 13.22 -1.51
C SER A 267 -22.96 14.60 -2.13
N LEU A 268 -23.25 15.64 -1.33
CA LEU A 268 -23.32 17.05 -1.77
C LEU A 268 -22.10 17.88 -1.36
N SER A 269 -21.43 17.54 -0.25
CA SER A 269 -20.25 18.24 0.23
C SER A 269 -19.33 17.29 0.98
N PRO A 270 -18.01 17.28 0.70
CA PRO A 270 -17.07 16.42 1.42
C PRO A 270 -16.93 16.79 2.91
N LYS A 271 -17.36 17.98 3.32
CA LYS A 271 -17.28 18.47 4.68
C LYS A 271 -18.67 18.53 5.30
N PHE A 272 -18.81 17.96 6.49
CA PHE A 272 -20.07 17.93 7.23
C PHE A 272 -19.84 18.22 8.71
N LYS A 273 -20.89 18.69 9.37
CA LYS A 273 -20.97 18.89 10.81
C LYS A 273 -21.68 17.68 11.43
N MET A 274 -21.09 17.12 12.47
CA MET A 274 -21.68 16.07 13.31
C MET A 274 -22.01 16.67 14.66
N THR A 275 -23.31 16.72 15.01
CA THR A 275 -23.82 17.29 16.25
C THR A 275 -24.31 16.17 17.16
N PHE A 276 -23.76 16.11 18.36
CA PHE A 276 -24.12 15.14 19.38
C PHE A 276 -25.13 15.78 20.33
N LYS A 277 -26.32 15.18 20.43
CA LYS A 277 -27.37 15.53 21.38
C LYS A 277 -27.67 14.34 22.30
N PRO A 278 -28.36 14.51 23.41
CA PRO A 278 -28.62 13.42 24.38
C PRO A 278 -29.12 12.10 23.75
N ASN A 279 -30.08 12.19 22.80
CA ASN A 279 -30.76 11.03 22.22
C ASN A 279 -30.64 10.90 20.71
N GLU A 280 -29.88 11.75 20.05
CA GLU A 280 -29.66 11.70 18.59
C GLU A 280 -28.31 12.27 18.18
N ILE A 281 -27.84 11.86 17.01
CA ILE A 281 -26.70 12.44 16.33
C ILE A 281 -27.18 13.01 14.99
N LEU A 282 -26.89 14.31 14.74
CA LEU A 282 -27.24 14.98 13.50
C LEU A 282 -26.02 15.08 12.60
N PHE A 283 -26.24 14.94 11.31
CA PHE A 283 -25.25 15.09 10.24
C PHE A 283 -25.75 16.17 9.27
N GLU A 284 -24.95 17.22 9.03
CA GLU A 284 -25.37 18.34 8.19
C GLU A 284 -24.19 18.79 7.31
N THR A 285 -24.42 19.05 6.02
CA THR A 285 -23.38 19.62 5.15
C THR A 285 -22.94 20.99 5.67
N MET A 286 -21.63 21.29 5.57
CA MET A 286 -21.06 22.59 6.00
C MET A 286 -21.11 23.67 4.91
N SER A 287 -21.18 23.28 3.62
CA SER A 287 -21.29 24.22 2.50
C SER A 287 -22.68 24.16 1.89
N ILE A 288 -23.26 25.33 1.60
CA ILE A 288 -24.58 25.49 1.00
C ILE A 288 -24.47 25.70 -0.53
N GLU A 289 -23.29 26.05 -1.05
CA GLU A 289 -23.10 26.38 -2.47
C GLU A 289 -23.45 25.21 -3.41
N ALA A 290 -23.17 23.97 -3.00
CA ALA A 290 -23.46 22.76 -3.79
C ALA A 290 -24.80 22.09 -3.37
N GLY A 291 -25.58 22.75 -2.51
CA GLY A 291 -26.80 22.19 -1.91
C GLY A 291 -26.58 21.78 -0.46
N SER A 292 -27.69 21.50 0.25
CA SER A 292 -27.67 21.10 1.65
C SER A 292 -28.26 19.72 1.84
N ALA A 293 -27.62 18.91 2.66
CA ALA A 293 -28.13 17.63 3.12
C ALA A 293 -28.11 17.59 4.65
N LYS A 294 -29.13 16.97 5.20
CA LYS A 294 -29.28 16.74 6.63
C LYS A 294 -29.78 15.34 6.87
N ASP A 295 -29.21 14.67 7.83
CA ASP A 295 -29.59 13.33 8.26
C ASP A 295 -29.48 13.21 9.77
N LYS A 296 -30.15 12.24 10.35
CA LYS A 296 -30.10 11.98 11.79
C LYS A 296 -30.11 10.51 12.11
N MET A 297 -29.49 10.18 13.21
CA MET A 297 -29.48 8.84 13.80
C MET A 297 -29.97 8.94 15.23
N GLU A 298 -30.98 8.15 15.60
CA GLU A 298 -31.40 8.02 16.98
C GLU A 298 -30.39 7.19 17.75
N PHE A 299 -29.75 7.80 18.75
CA PHE A 299 -28.73 7.18 19.54
C PHE A 299 -28.55 7.87 20.89
N ALA A 300 -28.66 7.12 21.98
CA ALA A 300 -28.43 7.63 23.33
C ALA A 300 -26.93 7.91 23.55
N THR A 301 -26.52 9.15 23.35
CA THR A 301 -25.11 9.55 23.46
C THR A 301 -24.66 9.72 24.90
N GLY A 302 -25.60 9.97 25.83
CA GLY A 302 -25.28 10.29 27.22
C GLY A 302 -24.64 11.66 27.46
N VAL A 303 -24.57 12.52 26.44
CA VAL A 303 -24.08 13.89 26.60
C VAL A 303 -25.13 14.77 27.31
N SER A 304 -24.68 15.62 28.22
CA SER A 304 -25.57 16.55 28.94
C SER A 304 -25.88 17.82 28.15
N GLU A 305 -24.95 18.26 27.32
CA GLU A 305 -25.05 19.46 26.48
C GLU A 305 -24.67 19.10 25.03
N GLU A 306 -25.40 19.69 24.07
CA GLU A 306 -25.09 19.47 22.68
C GLU A 306 -23.76 20.13 22.29
N PHE A 307 -23.01 19.43 21.45
CA PHE A 307 -21.81 19.98 20.83
C PHE A 307 -21.66 19.44 19.41
N SER A 308 -20.87 20.15 18.60
CA SER A 308 -20.69 19.81 17.19
C SER A 308 -19.20 19.79 16.84
N ILE A 309 -18.84 18.90 15.89
CA ILE A 309 -17.52 18.88 15.27
C ILE A 309 -17.67 18.93 13.75
N GLY A 310 -16.80 19.69 13.08
CA GLY A 310 -16.69 19.68 11.63
C GLY A 310 -15.75 18.55 11.19
N ILE A 311 -16.15 17.81 10.18
CA ILE A 311 -15.41 16.60 9.74
C ILE A 311 -15.29 16.57 8.23
N ASP A 312 -14.11 16.19 7.73
CA ASP A 312 -13.94 15.76 6.35
C ASP A 312 -14.40 14.29 6.23
N ALA A 313 -15.42 14.05 5.41
CA ALA A 313 -16.01 12.73 5.23
C ALA A 313 -15.01 11.67 4.81
N LYS A 314 -14.00 12.04 4.01
CA LYS A 314 -12.96 11.14 3.57
C LYS A 314 -12.17 10.56 4.75
N TYR A 315 -11.83 11.37 5.75
CA TYR A 315 -11.04 10.92 6.89
C TYR A 315 -11.78 9.89 7.74
N MET A 316 -13.08 10.13 7.95
CA MET A 316 -13.93 9.16 8.64
C MET A 316 -14.16 7.89 7.82
N THR A 317 -14.46 8.01 6.54
CA THR A 317 -14.73 6.84 5.68
C THR A 317 -13.48 5.99 5.46
N ASP A 318 -12.29 6.60 5.35
CA ASP A 318 -11.02 5.87 5.26
C ASP A 318 -10.77 5.04 6.54
N PHE A 319 -11.02 5.62 7.73
CA PHE A 319 -10.91 4.89 8.99
C PHE A 319 -11.96 3.78 9.10
N LEU A 320 -13.23 4.10 8.88
CA LEU A 320 -14.35 3.17 9.03
C LEU A 320 -14.28 2.01 8.03
N GLY A 321 -13.72 2.25 6.84
CA GLY A 321 -13.50 1.22 5.82
C GLY A 321 -12.48 0.16 6.24
N GLU A 322 -11.55 0.50 7.11
CA GLU A 322 -10.51 -0.40 7.61
C GLU A 322 -10.78 -0.90 9.05
N ALA A 323 -11.78 -0.36 9.73
CA ALA A 323 -12.21 -0.82 11.04
C ALA A 323 -12.86 -2.21 10.94
N GLU A 324 -12.46 -3.13 11.83
CA GLU A 324 -12.90 -4.53 11.80
C GLU A 324 -14.17 -4.77 12.63
N SER A 325 -14.34 -4.00 13.72
CA SER A 325 -15.46 -4.16 14.64
C SER A 325 -16.74 -3.53 14.07
N SER A 326 -17.89 -4.05 14.51
CA SER A 326 -19.22 -3.47 14.20
C SER A 326 -19.46 -2.12 14.88
N LYS A 327 -18.67 -1.79 15.90
CA LYS A 327 -18.66 -0.53 16.61
C LYS A 327 -17.27 0.04 16.69
N PHE A 328 -17.15 1.35 16.84
CA PHE A 328 -15.90 2.05 17.04
C PHE A 328 -16.06 3.13 18.12
N GLU A 329 -14.97 3.53 18.74
CA GLU A 329 -14.97 4.59 19.74
C GLU A 329 -14.61 5.93 19.08
N ILE A 330 -15.38 6.99 19.38
CA ILE A 330 -14.99 8.37 19.09
C ILE A 330 -14.72 9.09 20.41
N CYS A 331 -13.54 9.73 20.48
CA CYS A 331 -13.04 10.40 21.69
C CYS A 331 -12.82 11.89 21.41
N ILE A 332 -13.49 12.77 22.15
CA ILE A 332 -13.54 14.20 21.89
C ILE A 332 -13.27 14.97 23.18
N ASN A 333 -12.50 16.07 23.08
CA ASN A 333 -12.29 17.03 24.16
C ASN A 333 -13.07 18.32 23.89
N GLU A 334 -12.62 19.07 22.87
CA GLU A 334 -13.17 20.36 22.48
C GLU A 334 -13.53 20.31 20.99
N THR A 335 -14.48 21.15 20.59
CA THR A 335 -15.02 21.14 19.22
C THR A 335 -14.03 21.58 18.14
N ASN A 336 -13.00 22.34 18.51
CA ASN A 336 -11.94 22.85 17.67
C ASN A 336 -10.58 22.14 17.87
N ALA A 337 -10.51 21.16 18.77
CA ALA A 337 -9.31 20.37 19.04
C ALA A 337 -9.35 19.03 18.27
N PRO A 338 -8.18 18.41 18.02
CA PRO A 338 -8.12 17.09 17.42
C PRO A 338 -8.94 16.07 18.21
N PHE A 339 -9.75 15.28 17.51
CA PHE A 339 -10.49 14.16 18.08
C PHE A 339 -9.90 12.83 17.59
N VAL A 340 -10.21 11.75 18.28
CA VAL A 340 -9.68 10.42 17.99
C VAL A 340 -10.81 9.46 17.69
N VAL A 341 -10.67 8.67 16.62
CA VAL A 341 -11.50 7.50 16.35
C VAL A 341 -10.66 6.25 16.52
N ARG A 342 -11.23 5.21 17.16
CA ARG A 342 -10.52 3.97 17.51
C ARG A 342 -11.34 2.73 17.20
N ASP A 343 -10.62 1.72 16.73
CA ASP A 343 -11.08 0.34 16.66
C ASP A 343 -9.94 -0.57 17.13
N ASN A 344 -10.04 -1.13 18.33
CA ASN A 344 -8.98 -1.93 18.95
C ASN A 344 -7.63 -1.17 19.03
N LYS A 345 -6.62 -1.70 18.39
CA LYS A 345 -5.26 -1.12 18.34
C LYS A 345 -5.06 -0.12 17.17
N PHE A 346 -6.07 0.08 16.33
CA PHE A 346 -6.07 1.05 15.25
C PHE A 346 -6.72 2.36 15.71
N SER A 347 -6.04 3.47 15.53
CA SER A 347 -6.53 4.80 15.88
C SER A 347 -6.24 5.80 14.76
N THR A 348 -7.16 6.72 14.54
CA THR A 348 -6.92 7.88 13.69
C THR A 348 -7.24 9.15 14.48
N ILE A 349 -6.26 10.03 14.60
CA ILE A 349 -6.40 11.38 15.15
C ILE A 349 -6.76 12.30 13.98
N ILE A 350 -7.85 13.04 14.09
CA ILE A 350 -8.39 13.87 13.00
C ILE A 350 -8.49 15.32 13.49
N LEU A 351 -7.96 16.26 12.70
CA LEU A 351 -8.18 17.68 12.92
C LEU A 351 -9.59 18.03 12.44
N PRO A 352 -10.41 18.72 13.26
CA PRO A 352 -11.73 19.16 12.83
C PRO A 352 -11.61 20.21 11.71
N VAL A 353 -12.65 20.27 10.89
CA VAL A 353 -12.84 21.33 9.90
C VAL A 353 -13.52 22.50 10.62
N ILE A 354 -12.96 23.69 10.45
CA ILE A 354 -13.51 24.94 11.02
C ILE A 354 -14.23 25.71 9.93
#